data_2f132275204e5f72a1104e2ca064d520
#
_entry.id   2f132275204e5f72a1104e2ca064d520
#
_cell.length_a   1.000
_cell.length_b   1.000
_cell.length_c   1.000
_cell.angle_alpha   90.00
_cell.angle_beta   90.00
_cell.angle_gamma   90.00
#
_symmetry.space_group_name_H-M   'P 1'
#
loop_
_entity.id
_entity.type
_entity.pdbx_description
1 polymer ?
#
loop_
_entity_poly.entity_id
_entity_poly.type
_entity_poly.pdbx_seq_one_letter_code
_entity_poly.pdbx_strand_id
1 'polypeptide(L)'
;MEKPIYPFAAIVGQEEMKLSLILCAIYPRLSGVLIQGDKGTAKSTAVRGMAQIMPTISQVDDVYHLSADEQHIYGDPLGVPSCTNLQLRQVPVVELPVGVTEDRVAGTLDVETALVRGQQRFQPGLLASAHRGILYVDEVNLLDDHIVDILLDSAAMGVNTVEREGMSVIHPSRFSLVGTMNPEEGQLRPQLLDRFGLCVTVQGETDPEVRMEIVQRRLSFEDDPDGFITEWSSHSRRLAERIENAMTLVQSVEIPKNILSTAVQICLDSNIDGHRGDITIIHAARALAAWAGR
;
A
#
# COMPACT_ATOMS: atom_id res chain seq x y z
N MET A 1 11.27 -21.98 -3.20
CA MET A 1 12.00 -21.04 -2.31
C MET A 1 11.58 -19.64 -2.71
N GLU A 2 11.12 -18.84 -1.78
CA GLU A 2 10.84 -17.43 -2.04
C GLU A 2 12.13 -16.69 -2.39
N LYS A 3 12.05 -15.77 -3.34
CA LYS A 3 13.20 -14.99 -3.79
C LYS A 3 13.60 -14.02 -2.67
N PRO A 4 14.88 -13.93 -2.28
CA PRO A 4 15.29 -13.01 -1.22
C PRO A 4 14.95 -11.57 -1.59
N ILE A 5 14.43 -10.81 -0.62
CA ILE A 5 14.00 -9.43 -0.81
C ILE A 5 15.09 -8.49 -0.28
N TYR A 6 15.47 -7.51 -1.07
CA TYR A 6 16.45 -6.49 -0.70
C TYR A 6 15.93 -5.65 0.47
N PRO A 7 16.70 -5.48 1.58
CA PRO A 7 16.24 -4.76 2.76
C PRO A 7 15.93 -3.29 2.45
N PHE A 8 14.77 -2.80 2.88
CA PHE A 8 14.39 -1.40 2.72
C PHE A 8 15.41 -0.43 3.35
N ALA A 9 15.93 -0.78 4.53
CA ALA A 9 16.93 0.01 5.24
C ALA A 9 18.27 0.12 4.49
N ALA A 10 18.55 -0.78 3.54
CA ALA A 10 19.76 -0.77 2.74
C ALA A 10 19.66 0.11 1.48
N ILE A 11 18.47 0.64 1.16
CA ILE A 11 18.28 1.51 -0.01
C ILE A 11 19.01 2.82 0.21
N VAL A 12 19.93 3.13 -0.69
CA VAL A 12 20.73 4.36 -0.67
C VAL A 12 19.95 5.49 -1.32
N GLY A 13 20.00 6.68 -0.73
CA GLY A 13 19.28 7.85 -1.25
C GLY A 13 17.76 7.71 -1.22
N GLN A 14 17.10 8.38 -2.16
CA GLN A 14 15.63 8.30 -2.39
C GLN A 14 14.81 8.62 -1.11
N GLU A 15 15.25 9.60 -0.33
CA GLU A 15 14.70 9.90 1.00
C GLU A 15 13.21 10.29 0.94
N GLU A 16 12.80 11.05 -0.09
CA GLU A 16 11.41 11.45 -0.27
C GLU A 16 10.51 10.24 -0.59
N MET A 17 10.97 9.31 -1.42
CA MET A 17 10.25 8.07 -1.72
C MET A 17 10.12 7.21 -0.46
N LYS A 18 11.21 7.00 0.26
CA LYS A 18 11.21 6.23 1.51
C LYS A 18 10.27 6.84 2.53
N LEU A 19 10.34 8.17 2.71
CA LEU A 19 9.47 8.89 3.64
C LEU A 19 7.99 8.76 3.23
N SER A 20 7.66 8.95 1.96
CA SER A 20 6.28 8.86 1.47
C SER A 20 5.67 7.47 1.70
N LEU A 21 6.44 6.40 1.46
CA LEU A 21 6.03 5.03 1.76
C LEU A 21 5.79 4.82 3.26
N ILE A 22 6.71 5.31 4.10
CA ILE A 22 6.61 5.22 5.56
C ILE A 22 5.37 5.97 6.06
N LEU A 23 5.12 7.20 5.58
CA LEU A 23 3.96 7.99 6.01
C LEU A 23 2.64 7.32 5.63
N CYS A 24 2.54 6.73 4.43
CA CYS A 24 1.36 5.96 4.03
C CYS A 24 1.16 4.70 4.88
N ALA A 25 2.24 4.04 5.29
CA ALA A 25 2.17 2.90 6.18
C ALA A 25 1.70 3.30 7.59
N ILE A 26 2.21 4.41 8.13
CA ILE A 26 1.81 4.94 9.44
C ILE A 26 0.34 5.39 9.43
N TYR A 27 -0.11 6.03 8.36
CA TYR A 27 -1.45 6.58 8.27
C TYR A 27 -2.14 6.28 6.93
N PRO A 28 -2.79 5.11 6.78
CA PRO A 28 -3.42 4.67 5.54
C PRO A 28 -4.50 5.62 4.99
N ARG A 29 -5.03 6.56 5.83
CA ARG A 29 -5.96 7.61 5.37
C ARG A 29 -5.32 8.61 4.39
N LEU A 30 -4.01 8.54 4.17
CA LEU A 30 -3.33 9.24 3.08
C LEU A 30 -3.71 8.74 1.69
N SER A 31 -4.50 7.67 1.60
CA SER A 31 -5.06 7.10 0.36
C SER A 31 -4.04 6.50 -0.61
N GLY A 32 -2.75 6.65 -0.38
CA GLY A 32 -1.70 6.01 -1.18
C GLY A 32 -0.60 6.95 -1.66
N VAL A 33 0.40 6.34 -2.31
CA VAL A 33 1.58 7.02 -2.87
C VAL A 33 1.70 6.72 -4.36
N LEU A 34 1.88 7.75 -5.17
CA LEU A 34 2.31 7.64 -6.55
C LEU A 34 3.82 7.94 -6.63
N ILE A 35 4.59 7.00 -7.15
CA ILE A 35 6.04 7.14 -7.35
C ILE A 35 6.31 7.27 -8.84
N GLN A 36 6.62 8.48 -9.27
CA GLN A 36 6.97 8.79 -10.66
C GLN A 36 8.47 8.75 -10.85
N GLY A 37 8.94 8.23 -11.98
CA GLY A 37 10.37 8.29 -12.32
C GLY A 37 10.81 7.19 -13.26
N ASP A 38 12.07 7.28 -13.69
CA ASP A 38 12.68 6.41 -14.69
C ASP A 38 12.81 4.96 -14.22
N LYS A 39 12.96 4.05 -15.18
CA LYS A 39 13.26 2.64 -14.89
C LYS A 39 14.61 2.51 -14.17
N GLY A 40 14.68 1.55 -13.24
CA GLY A 40 15.92 1.29 -12.51
C GLY A 40 16.18 2.15 -11.28
N THR A 41 15.23 2.99 -10.86
CA THR A 41 15.34 3.86 -9.66
C THR A 41 14.88 3.18 -8.35
N ALA A 42 14.91 1.85 -8.29
CA ALA A 42 14.60 1.02 -7.12
C ALA A 42 13.15 1.13 -6.58
N LYS A 43 12.18 1.65 -7.35
CA LYS A 43 10.78 1.81 -6.92
C LYS A 43 10.17 0.49 -6.40
N SER A 44 10.15 -0.54 -7.24
CA SER A 44 9.60 -1.86 -6.90
C SER A 44 10.37 -2.53 -5.76
N THR A 45 11.69 -2.31 -5.68
CA THR A 45 12.54 -2.82 -4.59
C THR A 45 12.13 -2.17 -3.25
N ALA A 46 11.87 -0.86 -3.25
CA ALA A 46 11.45 -0.14 -2.05
C ALA A 46 10.10 -0.62 -1.53
N VAL A 47 9.13 -0.83 -2.41
CA VAL A 47 7.80 -1.30 -2.01
C VAL A 47 7.86 -2.73 -1.43
N ARG A 48 8.59 -3.63 -2.07
CA ARG A 48 8.76 -5.01 -1.56
C ARG A 48 9.55 -5.03 -0.25
N GLY A 49 10.61 -4.23 -0.14
CA GLY A 49 11.40 -4.11 1.09
C GLY A 49 10.62 -3.48 2.24
N MET A 50 9.69 -2.55 1.94
CA MET A 50 8.81 -1.93 2.93
C MET A 50 7.94 -2.97 3.64
N ALA A 51 7.44 -3.97 2.93
CA ALA A 51 6.65 -5.05 3.52
C ALA A 51 7.34 -5.76 4.68
N GLN A 52 8.67 -5.92 4.59
CA GLN A 52 9.45 -6.64 5.61
C GLN A 52 9.62 -5.87 6.91
N ILE A 53 9.48 -4.55 6.86
CA ILE A 53 9.61 -3.68 8.04
C ILE A 53 8.26 -3.23 8.60
N MET A 54 7.15 -3.66 7.98
CA MET A 54 5.82 -3.43 8.54
C MET A 54 5.61 -4.30 9.79
N PRO A 55 4.90 -3.78 10.82
CA PRO A 55 4.57 -4.58 11.98
C PRO A 55 3.65 -5.75 11.61
N THR A 56 3.71 -6.82 12.41
CA THR A 56 2.75 -7.91 12.26
C THR A 56 1.35 -7.48 12.67
N ILE A 57 0.35 -8.00 11.97
CA ILE A 57 -1.06 -7.77 12.28
C ILE A 57 -1.71 -9.03 12.84
N SER A 58 -2.58 -8.85 13.82
CA SER A 58 -3.44 -9.92 14.32
C SER A 58 -4.63 -10.08 13.38
N GLN A 59 -4.82 -11.27 12.85
CA GLN A 59 -5.90 -11.58 11.90
C GLN A 59 -6.44 -12.98 12.07
N VAL A 60 -7.64 -13.21 11.57
CA VAL A 60 -8.23 -14.54 11.39
C VAL A 60 -7.51 -15.25 10.26
N ASP A 61 -7.39 -16.56 10.35
CA ASP A 61 -6.76 -17.37 9.28
C ASP A 61 -7.73 -17.57 8.11
N ASP A 62 -7.89 -16.52 7.30
CA ASP A 62 -8.72 -16.49 6.10
C ASP A 62 -8.07 -15.67 4.98
N VAL A 63 -8.67 -15.68 3.80
CA VAL A 63 -8.17 -14.95 2.62
C VAL A 63 -8.47 -13.45 2.66
N TYR A 64 -9.35 -13.01 3.57
CA TYR A 64 -9.77 -11.61 3.70
C TYR A 64 -8.97 -10.87 4.77
N HIS A 65 -8.09 -11.55 5.51
CA HIS A 65 -7.27 -10.97 6.58
C HIS A 65 -8.08 -10.22 7.64
N LEU A 66 -9.27 -10.73 7.98
CA LEU A 66 -10.18 -10.07 8.91
C LEU A 66 -9.56 -9.90 10.31
N SER A 67 -9.83 -8.76 10.94
CA SER A 67 -9.64 -8.62 12.39
C SER A 67 -10.74 -9.34 13.16
N ALA A 68 -10.58 -9.47 14.48
CA ALA A 68 -11.61 -10.07 15.31
C ALA A 68 -12.97 -9.33 15.19
N ASP A 69 -12.93 -8.00 15.16
CA ASP A 69 -14.15 -7.17 15.03
C ASP A 69 -14.79 -7.33 13.64
N GLU A 70 -13.98 -7.37 12.61
CA GLU A 70 -14.46 -7.56 11.23
C GLU A 70 -15.03 -8.95 11.00
N GLN A 71 -14.51 -9.97 11.67
CA GLN A 71 -15.07 -11.31 11.62
C GLN A 71 -16.53 -11.35 12.12
N HIS A 72 -16.85 -10.59 13.16
CA HIS A 72 -18.24 -10.50 13.64
C HIS A 72 -19.19 -9.86 12.63
N ILE A 73 -18.68 -8.98 11.77
CA ILE A 73 -19.50 -8.24 10.79
C ILE A 73 -19.58 -8.99 9.47
N TYR A 74 -18.46 -9.52 8.99
CA TYR A 74 -18.32 -10.06 7.63
C TYR A 74 -18.16 -11.58 7.59
N GLY A 75 -17.83 -12.24 8.73
CA GLY A 75 -17.48 -13.66 8.74
C GLY A 75 -18.60 -14.55 8.20
N ASP A 76 -19.81 -14.45 8.73
CA ASP A 76 -20.95 -15.28 8.31
C ASP A 76 -21.33 -15.04 6.83
N PRO A 77 -21.48 -13.79 6.34
CA PRO A 77 -21.76 -13.53 4.93
C PRO A 77 -20.69 -14.03 3.97
N LEU A 78 -19.42 -14.06 4.39
CA LEU A 78 -18.29 -14.53 3.57
C LEU A 78 -18.02 -16.03 3.73
N GLY A 79 -18.77 -16.72 4.60
CA GLY A 79 -18.54 -18.14 4.89
C GLY A 79 -17.22 -18.39 5.64
N VAL A 80 -16.70 -17.41 6.35
CA VAL A 80 -15.52 -17.53 7.21
C VAL A 80 -15.95 -18.11 8.55
N PRO A 81 -15.48 -19.29 8.95
CA PRO A 81 -15.86 -19.89 10.23
C PRO A 81 -15.52 -18.98 11.41
N SER A 82 -16.36 -19.02 12.44
CA SER A 82 -16.05 -18.34 13.71
C SER A 82 -14.82 -18.96 14.34
N CYS A 83 -13.64 -18.38 14.07
CA CYS A 83 -12.37 -18.81 14.62
C CYS A 83 -12.04 -18.02 15.88
N THR A 84 -11.70 -18.73 16.94
CA THR A 84 -11.20 -18.12 18.18
C THR A 84 -9.68 -17.84 18.12
N ASN A 85 -8.98 -18.39 17.14
CA ASN A 85 -7.53 -18.27 17.02
C ASN A 85 -7.15 -17.15 16.04
N LEU A 86 -6.73 -16.04 16.61
CA LEU A 86 -6.04 -14.99 15.84
C LEU A 86 -4.59 -15.39 15.64
N GLN A 87 -4.08 -15.18 14.43
CA GLN A 87 -2.68 -15.40 14.09
C GLN A 87 -1.99 -14.06 13.85
N LEU A 88 -0.75 -13.96 14.31
CA LEU A 88 0.12 -12.85 13.96
C LEU A 88 0.73 -13.14 12.59
N ARG A 89 0.46 -12.29 11.62
CA ARG A 89 1.02 -12.39 10.27
C ARG A 89 1.61 -11.07 9.82
N GLN A 90 2.58 -11.17 8.93
CA GLN A 90 3.14 -10.01 8.24
C GLN A 90 2.03 -9.31 7.43
N VAL A 91 2.08 -7.99 7.38
CA VAL A 91 1.18 -7.20 6.51
C VAL A 91 1.29 -7.69 5.06
N PRO A 92 0.18 -8.05 4.40
CA PRO A 92 0.22 -8.55 3.05
C PRO A 92 0.65 -7.46 2.06
N VAL A 93 1.49 -7.82 1.10
CA VAL A 93 1.78 -7.00 -0.08
C VAL A 93 1.29 -7.74 -1.30
N VAL A 94 0.28 -7.20 -1.92
CA VAL A 94 -0.34 -7.78 -3.11
C VAL A 94 0.09 -6.97 -4.31
N GLU A 95 0.73 -7.64 -5.26
CA GLU A 95 1.17 -7.03 -6.51
C GLU A 95 0.08 -7.23 -7.58
N LEU A 96 -0.34 -6.14 -8.19
CA LEU A 96 -1.32 -6.14 -9.26
C LEU A 96 -0.58 -6.15 -10.61
N PRO A 97 -0.69 -7.23 -11.40
CA PRO A 97 -0.02 -7.29 -12.69
C PRO A 97 -0.72 -6.40 -13.74
N VAL A 98 0.05 -5.85 -14.66
CA VAL A 98 -0.48 -5.18 -15.85
C VAL A 98 -1.29 -6.19 -16.67
N GLY A 99 -2.49 -5.79 -17.13
CA GLY A 99 -3.39 -6.66 -17.88
C GLY A 99 -4.21 -7.62 -17.02
N VAL A 100 -4.30 -7.37 -15.72
CA VAL A 100 -5.21 -8.09 -14.81
C VAL A 100 -6.67 -7.92 -15.25
N THR A 101 -7.47 -8.97 -15.11
CA THR A 101 -8.92 -8.91 -15.38
C THR A 101 -9.68 -8.45 -14.15
N GLU A 102 -10.86 -7.86 -14.36
CA GLU A 102 -11.78 -7.44 -13.29
C GLU A 102 -12.08 -8.57 -12.29
N ASP A 103 -12.36 -9.77 -12.80
CA ASP A 103 -12.65 -10.96 -11.99
C ASP A 103 -11.52 -11.28 -11.00
N ARG A 104 -10.28 -11.11 -11.46
CA ARG A 104 -9.12 -11.36 -10.62
C ARG A 104 -8.90 -10.26 -9.58
N VAL A 105 -9.30 -9.03 -9.89
CA VAL A 105 -9.19 -7.89 -8.97
C VAL A 105 -10.29 -7.92 -7.92
N ALA A 106 -11.55 -7.88 -8.36
CA ALA A 106 -12.70 -7.76 -7.47
C ALA A 106 -13.14 -9.10 -6.88
N GLY A 107 -12.91 -10.20 -7.60
CA GLY A 107 -13.42 -11.53 -7.32
C GLY A 107 -14.57 -11.92 -8.24
N THR A 108 -14.89 -13.20 -8.25
CA THR A 108 -15.85 -13.77 -9.18
C THR A 108 -16.63 -14.94 -8.56
N LEU A 109 -17.59 -15.50 -9.30
CA LEU A 109 -18.25 -16.73 -8.96
C LEU A 109 -17.32 -17.93 -9.23
N ASP A 110 -17.21 -18.86 -8.28
CA ASP A 110 -16.57 -20.17 -8.50
C ASP A 110 -17.45 -21.03 -9.41
N VAL A 111 -17.18 -20.93 -10.70
CA VAL A 111 -17.94 -21.61 -11.75
C VAL A 111 -17.82 -23.15 -11.62
N GLU A 112 -16.66 -23.65 -11.18
CA GLU A 112 -16.44 -25.08 -11.01
C GLU A 112 -17.34 -25.64 -9.89
N THR A 113 -17.36 -24.98 -8.74
CA THR A 113 -18.23 -25.35 -7.62
C THR A 113 -19.70 -25.20 -7.99
N ALA A 114 -20.07 -24.17 -8.73
CA ALA A 114 -21.45 -23.96 -9.18
C ALA A 114 -21.91 -25.08 -10.13
N LEU A 115 -21.09 -25.52 -11.08
CA LEU A 115 -21.41 -26.56 -12.05
C LEU A 115 -21.41 -27.98 -11.43
N VAL A 116 -20.45 -28.28 -10.54
CA VAL A 116 -20.26 -29.61 -9.98
C VAL A 116 -21.21 -29.87 -8.79
N ARG A 117 -21.39 -28.84 -7.94
CA ARG A 117 -22.13 -28.99 -6.67
C ARG A 117 -23.47 -28.25 -6.64
N GLY A 118 -23.78 -27.46 -7.67
CA GLY A 118 -24.99 -26.65 -7.71
C GLY A 118 -25.01 -25.54 -6.63
N GLN A 119 -23.84 -25.19 -6.07
CA GLN A 119 -23.71 -24.20 -5.02
C GLN A 119 -22.95 -22.98 -5.54
N GLN A 120 -23.55 -21.84 -5.41
CA GLN A 120 -22.85 -20.58 -5.70
C GLN A 120 -21.86 -20.29 -4.57
N ARG A 121 -20.58 -20.13 -4.93
CA ARG A 121 -19.52 -19.75 -4.02
C ARG A 121 -18.74 -18.57 -4.60
N PHE A 122 -18.48 -17.57 -3.78
CA PHE A 122 -17.63 -16.46 -4.17
C PHE A 122 -16.14 -16.86 -4.10
N GLN A 123 -15.40 -16.55 -5.16
CA GLN A 123 -13.95 -16.64 -5.20
C GLN A 123 -13.37 -15.24 -5.01
N PRO A 124 -12.75 -14.94 -3.86
CA PRO A 124 -12.20 -13.62 -3.57
C PRO A 124 -11.07 -13.26 -4.51
N GLY A 125 -11.00 -11.98 -4.89
CA GLY A 125 -9.95 -11.41 -5.74
C GLY A 125 -8.78 -10.81 -4.95
N LEU A 126 -7.93 -10.08 -5.69
CA LEU A 126 -6.74 -9.43 -5.12
C LEU A 126 -7.09 -8.36 -4.08
N LEU A 127 -8.23 -7.68 -4.23
CA LEU A 127 -8.70 -6.69 -3.26
C LEU A 127 -8.99 -7.29 -1.88
N ALA A 128 -9.51 -8.51 -1.83
CA ALA A 128 -9.68 -9.24 -0.58
C ALA A 128 -8.32 -9.56 0.07
N SER A 129 -7.39 -10.09 -0.73
CA SER A 129 -6.04 -10.43 -0.28
C SER A 129 -5.21 -9.23 0.15
N ALA A 130 -5.50 -8.04 -0.38
CA ALA A 130 -4.81 -6.81 -0.04
C ALA A 130 -5.34 -6.14 1.24
N HIS A 131 -6.47 -6.63 1.78
CA HIS A 131 -7.07 -6.02 2.95
C HIS A 131 -6.08 -5.94 4.13
N ARG A 132 -6.04 -4.77 4.79
CA ARG A 132 -5.09 -4.41 5.86
C ARG A 132 -3.62 -4.48 5.44
N GLY A 133 -3.35 -4.41 4.12
CA GLY A 133 -2.04 -4.51 3.54
C GLY A 133 -1.69 -3.37 2.58
N ILE A 134 -0.78 -3.69 1.68
CA ILE A 134 -0.33 -2.80 0.60
C ILE A 134 -0.76 -3.43 -0.73
N LEU A 135 -1.48 -2.66 -1.54
CA LEU A 135 -1.74 -3.00 -2.93
C LEU A 135 -0.72 -2.24 -3.79
N TYR A 136 0.19 -2.98 -4.40
CA TYR A 136 1.22 -2.43 -5.27
C TYR A 136 0.84 -2.59 -6.74
N VAL A 137 0.86 -1.48 -7.46
CA VAL A 137 0.56 -1.42 -8.88
C VAL A 137 1.81 -0.90 -9.61
N ASP A 138 2.48 -1.78 -10.35
CA ASP A 138 3.59 -1.36 -11.21
C ASP A 138 3.03 -0.81 -12.54
N GLU A 139 3.57 0.32 -12.99
CA GLU A 139 3.13 1.00 -14.21
C GLU A 139 1.61 1.27 -14.24
N VAL A 140 1.12 1.95 -13.20
CA VAL A 140 -0.32 2.24 -13.01
C VAL A 140 -0.97 2.98 -14.20
N ASN A 141 -0.16 3.71 -14.98
CA ASN A 141 -0.60 4.40 -16.21
C ASN A 141 -0.94 3.44 -17.36
N LEU A 142 -0.57 2.16 -17.26
CA LEU A 142 -0.87 1.13 -18.26
C LEU A 142 -2.08 0.26 -17.89
N LEU A 143 -2.69 0.47 -16.72
CA LEU A 143 -3.90 -0.25 -16.35
C LEU A 143 -5.11 0.23 -17.16
N ASP A 144 -6.01 -0.70 -17.44
CA ASP A 144 -7.31 -0.38 -18.00
C ASP A 144 -8.10 0.53 -17.06
N ASP A 145 -8.77 1.52 -17.60
CA ASP A 145 -9.53 2.53 -16.84
C ASP A 145 -10.53 1.93 -15.88
N HIS A 146 -11.23 0.89 -16.32
CA HIS A 146 -12.21 0.18 -15.50
C HIS A 146 -11.59 -0.46 -14.26
N ILE A 147 -10.41 -1.07 -14.39
CA ILE A 147 -9.67 -1.62 -13.25
C ILE A 147 -9.28 -0.53 -12.27
N VAL A 148 -8.82 0.58 -12.79
CA VAL A 148 -8.47 1.74 -11.99
C VAL A 148 -9.67 2.25 -11.19
N ASP A 149 -10.84 2.38 -11.81
CA ASP A 149 -12.06 2.82 -11.13
C ASP A 149 -12.43 1.88 -9.97
N ILE A 150 -12.36 0.55 -10.17
CA ILE A 150 -12.60 -0.43 -9.13
C ILE A 150 -11.63 -0.27 -7.95
N LEU A 151 -10.33 -0.08 -8.24
CA LEU A 151 -9.31 0.13 -7.21
C LEU A 151 -9.60 1.38 -6.38
N LEU A 152 -9.97 2.47 -7.06
CA LEU A 152 -10.21 3.75 -6.42
C LEU A 152 -11.48 3.75 -5.57
N ASP A 153 -12.53 3.12 -6.06
CA ASP A 153 -13.79 3.00 -5.33
C ASP A 153 -13.60 2.15 -4.07
N SER A 154 -12.92 1.01 -4.20
CA SER A 154 -12.59 0.15 -3.05
C SER A 154 -11.71 0.88 -2.03
N ALA A 155 -10.67 1.60 -2.48
CA ALA A 155 -9.81 2.37 -1.60
C ALA A 155 -10.55 3.50 -0.87
N ALA A 156 -11.52 4.15 -1.54
CA ALA A 156 -12.31 5.23 -0.96
C ALA A 156 -13.36 4.73 0.03
N MET A 157 -14.03 3.62 -0.29
CA MET A 157 -15.11 3.05 0.53
C MET A 157 -14.59 2.14 1.65
N GLY A 158 -13.38 1.59 1.51
CA GLY A 158 -12.81 0.61 2.42
C GLY A 158 -13.48 -0.77 2.35
N VAL A 159 -14.36 -0.96 1.37
CA VAL A 159 -15.06 -2.21 1.06
C VAL A 159 -15.09 -2.43 -0.45
N ASN A 160 -15.14 -3.67 -0.88
CA ASN A 160 -15.42 -4.05 -2.25
C ASN A 160 -16.79 -4.70 -2.33
N THR A 161 -17.62 -4.28 -3.27
CA THR A 161 -18.96 -4.81 -3.53
C THR A 161 -18.95 -5.47 -4.90
N VAL A 162 -19.29 -6.75 -4.95
CA VAL A 162 -19.36 -7.53 -6.19
C VAL A 162 -20.79 -8.00 -6.39
N GLU A 163 -21.42 -7.52 -7.45
CA GLU A 163 -22.77 -7.91 -7.86
C GLU A 163 -22.69 -8.63 -9.19
N ARG A 164 -22.85 -9.96 -9.19
CA ARG A 164 -22.77 -10.78 -10.40
C ARG A 164 -23.72 -11.97 -10.33
N GLU A 165 -24.42 -12.23 -11.43
CA GLU A 165 -25.29 -13.41 -11.64
C GLU A 165 -26.26 -13.68 -10.48
N GLY A 166 -26.81 -12.60 -9.88
CA GLY A 166 -27.75 -12.70 -8.77
C GLY A 166 -27.11 -12.91 -7.41
N MET A 167 -25.78 -12.91 -7.32
CA MET A 167 -25.02 -12.89 -6.07
C MET A 167 -24.55 -11.48 -5.77
N SER A 168 -24.72 -11.03 -4.53
CA SER A 168 -24.16 -9.78 -4.01
C SER A 168 -23.28 -10.11 -2.81
N VAL A 169 -21.99 -9.79 -2.91
CA VAL A 169 -21.00 -10.03 -1.86
C VAL A 169 -20.31 -8.72 -1.53
N ILE A 170 -20.22 -8.42 -0.25
CA ILE A 170 -19.47 -7.26 0.27
C ILE A 170 -18.39 -7.78 1.20
N HIS A 171 -17.16 -7.37 0.95
CA HIS A 171 -16.03 -7.69 1.84
C HIS A 171 -15.18 -6.45 2.12
N PRO A 172 -14.48 -6.40 3.26
CA PRO A 172 -13.60 -5.29 3.56
C PRO A 172 -12.42 -5.26 2.59
N SER A 173 -12.01 -4.04 2.19
CA SER A 173 -10.94 -3.80 1.22
C SER A 173 -10.21 -2.50 1.59
N ARG A 174 -9.62 -2.47 2.78
CA ARG A 174 -8.81 -1.34 3.27
C ARG A 174 -7.35 -1.63 3.08
N PHE A 175 -6.69 -0.92 2.19
CA PHE A 175 -5.27 -1.10 1.86
C PHE A 175 -4.59 0.24 1.59
N SER A 176 -3.28 0.27 1.67
CA SER A 176 -2.47 1.39 1.18
C SER A 176 -2.15 1.16 -0.29
N LEU A 177 -2.60 2.06 -1.16
CA LEU A 177 -2.31 1.97 -2.60
C LEU A 177 -0.93 2.55 -2.88
N VAL A 178 -0.05 1.78 -3.49
CA VAL A 178 1.24 2.25 -3.99
C VAL A 178 1.30 2.02 -5.48
N GLY A 179 1.31 3.13 -6.24
CA GLY A 179 1.44 3.10 -7.70
C GLY A 179 2.82 3.56 -8.12
N THR A 180 3.41 2.90 -9.13
CA THR A 180 4.57 3.44 -9.84
C THR A 180 4.17 3.84 -11.24
N MET A 181 4.85 4.82 -11.80
CA MET A 181 4.72 5.16 -13.21
C MET A 181 6.03 5.70 -13.78
N ASN A 182 6.21 5.50 -15.09
CA ASN A 182 7.20 6.20 -15.88
C ASN A 182 6.49 7.30 -16.68
N PRO A 183 6.80 8.59 -16.47
CA PRO A 183 6.17 9.68 -17.21
C PRO A 183 6.37 9.61 -18.74
N GLU A 184 7.41 8.92 -19.21
CA GLU A 184 7.67 8.72 -20.64
C GLU A 184 6.67 7.75 -21.30
N GLU A 185 6.06 6.85 -20.54
CA GLU A 185 5.13 5.83 -21.03
C GLU A 185 3.67 6.28 -21.03
N GLY A 186 3.40 7.50 -20.60
CA GLY A 186 2.08 8.11 -20.62
C GLY A 186 1.80 8.92 -19.36
N GLN A 187 0.70 9.65 -19.39
CA GLN A 187 0.23 10.46 -18.27
C GLN A 187 -0.92 9.76 -17.54
N LEU A 188 -0.95 9.91 -16.24
CA LEU A 188 -2.11 9.51 -15.44
C LEU A 188 -3.28 10.48 -15.70
N ARG A 189 -4.48 9.93 -15.74
CA ARG A 189 -5.69 10.76 -15.75
C ARG A 189 -5.76 11.63 -14.49
N PRO A 190 -6.18 12.89 -14.59
CA PRO A 190 -6.30 13.77 -13.44
C PRO A 190 -7.14 13.16 -12.29
N GLN A 191 -8.22 12.46 -12.64
CA GLN A 191 -9.12 11.80 -11.68
C GLN A 191 -8.42 10.71 -10.87
N LEU A 192 -7.46 10.02 -11.48
CA LEU A 192 -6.65 9.01 -10.82
C LEU A 192 -5.58 9.66 -9.95
N LEU A 193 -4.91 10.68 -10.49
CA LEU A 193 -3.89 11.42 -9.76
C LEU A 193 -4.46 12.00 -8.46
N ASP A 194 -5.67 12.55 -8.51
CA ASP A 194 -6.37 13.10 -7.34
C ASP A 194 -6.61 12.07 -6.23
N ARG A 195 -6.60 10.79 -6.53
CA ARG A 195 -6.84 9.74 -5.53
C ARG A 195 -5.59 9.36 -4.74
N PHE A 196 -4.40 9.64 -5.26
CA PHE A 196 -3.17 9.50 -4.49
C PHE A 196 -2.99 10.69 -3.54
N GLY A 197 -2.76 10.40 -2.26
CA GLY A 197 -2.51 11.45 -1.26
C GLY A 197 -1.10 12.02 -1.35
N LEU A 198 -0.14 11.21 -1.78
CA LEU A 198 1.24 11.64 -1.97
C LEU A 198 1.72 11.31 -3.38
N CYS A 199 2.47 12.23 -3.96
CA CYS A 199 3.15 12.02 -5.22
C CYS A 199 4.62 12.39 -5.04
N VAL A 200 5.52 11.49 -5.43
CA VAL A 200 6.96 11.71 -5.34
C VAL A 200 7.63 11.42 -6.67
N THR A 201 8.53 12.30 -7.08
CA THR A 201 9.34 12.11 -8.28
C THR A 201 10.72 11.58 -7.91
N VAL A 202 11.05 10.42 -8.47
CA VAL A 202 12.31 9.71 -8.23
C VAL A 202 13.19 9.87 -9.46
N GLN A 203 14.40 10.36 -9.25
CA GLN A 203 15.40 10.52 -10.30
C GLN A 203 16.59 9.60 -10.05
N GLY A 204 17.30 9.26 -11.13
CA GLY A 204 18.56 8.55 -11.02
C GLY A 204 19.57 9.37 -10.25
N GLU A 205 20.34 8.74 -9.37
CA GLU A 205 21.39 9.41 -8.60
C GLU A 205 22.48 9.93 -9.52
N THR A 206 22.92 11.17 -9.31
CA THR A 206 23.94 11.85 -10.12
C THR A 206 25.31 11.94 -9.44
N ASP A 207 25.34 11.81 -8.11
CA ASP A 207 26.58 11.79 -7.35
C ASP A 207 27.34 10.47 -7.58
N PRO A 208 28.59 10.52 -8.08
CA PRO A 208 29.37 9.31 -8.33
C PRO A 208 29.65 8.47 -7.08
N GLU A 209 29.84 9.08 -5.91
CA GLU A 209 30.11 8.35 -4.68
C GLU A 209 28.88 7.59 -4.21
N VAL A 210 27.71 8.24 -4.25
CA VAL A 210 26.42 7.62 -3.94
C VAL A 210 26.08 6.51 -4.93
N ARG A 211 26.37 6.72 -6.22
CA ARG A 211 26.20 5.66 -7.23
C ARG A 211 27.11 4.46 -7.01
N MET A 212 28.35 4.67 -6.62
CA MET A 212 29.26 3.58 -6.25
C MET A 212 28.71 2.79 -5.07
N GLU A 213 28.19 3.46 -4.06
CA GLU A 213 27.59 2.81 -2.91
C GLU A 213 26.35 1.96 -3.30
N ILE A 214 25.48 2.49 -4.16
CA ILE A 214 24.33 1.73 -4.70
C ILE A 214 24.79 0.44 -5.38
N VAL A 215 25.78 0.54 -6.25
CA VAL A 215 26.33 -0.61 -6.99
C VAL A 215 26.99 -1.61 -6.04
N GLN A 216 27.81 -1.16 -5.11
CA GLN A 216 28.49 -2.03 -4.15
C GLN A 216 27.47 -2.82 -3.30
N ARG A 217 26.48 -2.13 -2.72
CA ARG A 217 25.43 -2.80 -1.93
C ARG A 217 24.64 -3.79 -2.77
N ARG A 218 24.37 -3.45 -4.04
CA ARG A 218 23.66 -4.34 -4.94
C ARG A 218 24.44 -5.61 -5.25
N LEU A 219 25.73 -5.49 -5.57
CA LEU A 219 26.62 -6.63 -5.82
C LEU A 219 26.75 -7.50 -4.55
N SER A 220 26.97 -6.90 -3.38
CA SER A 220 27.04 -7.65 -2.12
C SER A 220 25.77 -8.45 -1.85
N PHE A 221 24.59 -7.90 -2.17
CA PHE A 221 23.31 -8.62 -2.05
C PHE A 221 23.18 -9.74 -3.09
N GLU A 222 23.72 -9.59 -4.30
CA GLU A 222 23.68 -10.63 -5.34
C GLU A 222 24.63 -11.78 -5.03
N ASP A 223 25.80 -11.48 -4.44
CA ASP A 223 26.81 -12.47 -4.07
C ASP A 223 26.39 -13.30 -2.85
N ASP A 224 25.86 -12.67 -1.80
CA ASP A 224 25.38 -13.33 -0.56
C ASP A 224 24.13 -12.65 -0.01
N PRO A 225 22.94 -13.00 -0.52
CA PRO A 225 21.69 -12.39 -0.06
C PRO A 225 21.39 -12.56 1.44
N ASP A 226 21.69 -13.74 1.98
CA ASP A 226 21.39 -14.08 3.39
C ASP A 226 22.33 -13.35 4.35
N GLY A 227 23.61 -13.28 4.01
CA GLY A 227 24.60 -12.50 4.77
C GLY A 227 24.27 -11.02 4.76
N PHE A 228 23.92 -10.47 3.58
CA PHE A 228 23.53 -9.08 3.45
C PHE A 228 22.26 -8.72 4.25
N ILE A 229 21.23 -9.57 4.20
CA ILE A 229 20.00 -9.38 4.99
C ILE A 229 20.34 -9.41 6.50
N THR A 230 21.23 -10.32 6.92
CA THR A 230 21.65 -10.41 8.31
C THR A 230 22.40 -9.15 8.77
N GLU A 231 23.28 -8.62 7.94
CA GLU A 231 24.00 -7.35 8.21
C GLU A 231 23.02 -6.19 8.43
N TRP A 232 21.99 -6.08 7.59
CA TRP A 232 21.01 -5.00 7.66
C TRP A 232 19.85 -5.24 8.66
N SER A 233 19.83 -6.39 9.32
CA SER A 233 18.73 -6.78 10.21
C SER A 233 18.52 -5.81 11.38
N SER A 234 19.60 -5.30 11.97
CA SER A 234 19.53 -4.35 13.09
C SER A 234 18.97 -2.97 12.67
N HIS A 235 19.25 -2.54 11.44
CA HIS A 235 18.72 -1.29 10.88
C HIS A 235 17.23 -1.45 10.52
N SER A 236 16.87 -2.56 9.90
CA SER A 236 15.49 -2.91 9.56
C SER A 236 14.62 -3.00 10.81
N ARG A 237 15.11 -3.63 11.88
CA ARG A 237 14.38 -3.72 13.16
C ARG A 237 14.13 -2.35 13.79
N ARG A 238 15.15 -1.50 13.88
CA ARG A 238 15.00 -0.12 14.41
C ARG A 238 13.98 0.69 13.61
N LEU A 239 13.97 0.51 12.29
CA LEU A 239 13.01 1.18 11.43
C LEU A 239 11.59 0.64 11.65
N ALA A 240 11.42 -0.67 11.77
CA ALA A 240 10.15 -1.32 12.08
C ALA A 240 9.58 -0.84 13.43
N GLU A 241 10.39 -0.84 14.48
CA GLU A 241 10.01 -0.36 15.81
C GLU A 241 9.58 1.12 15.78
N ARG A 242 10.28 1.94 15.00
CA ARG A 242 9.92 3.36 14.83
C ARG A 242 8.60 3.53 14.09
N ILE A 243 8.33 2.72 13.07
CA ILE A 243 7.06 2.72 12.33
C ILE A 243 5.92 2.30 13.27
N GLU A 244 6.07 1.23 14.02
CA GLU A 244 5.07 0.73 14.97
C GLU A 244 4.71 1.78 16.03
N ASN A 245 5.72 2.43 16.61
CA ASN A 245 5.52 3.53 17.55
C ASN A 245 4.77 4.70 16.92
N ALA A 246 5.13 5.08 15.69
CA ALA A 246 4.45 6.15 14.95
C ALA A 246 2.99 5.78 14.60
N MET A 247 2.70 4.52 14.24
CA MET A 247 1.33 4.04 13.99
C MET A 247 0.46 4.12 15.24
N THR A 248 1.04 3.91 16.41
CA THR A 248 0.35 4.08 17.69
C THR A 248 0.13 5.56 18.00
N LEU A 249 1.16 6.37 17.83
CA LEU A 249 1.14 7.80 18.17
C LEU A 249 0.22 8.61 17.26
N VAL A 250 0.11 8.27 15.98
CA VAL A 250 -0.64 9.05 14.98
C VAL A 250 -2.12 9.29 15.35
N GLN A 251 -2.71 8.39 16.13
CA GLN A 251 -4.10 8.52 16.58
C GLN A 251 -4.26 9.63 17.63
N SER A 252 -3.24 9.93 18.40
CA SER A 252 -3.23 10.94 19.47
C SER A 252 -2.67 12.30 19.04
N VAL A 253 -2.12 12.40 17.82
CA VAL A 253 -1.60 13.67 17.30
C VAL A 253 -2.74 14.68 17.13
N GLU A 254 -2.67 15.79 17.84
CA GLU A 254 -3.59 16.91 17.69
C GLU A 254 -3.13 17.85 16.57
N ILE A 255 -4.08 18.45 15.86
CA ILE A 255 -3.81 19.44 14.83
C ILE A 255 -4.16 20.84 15.36
N PRO A 256 -3.16 21.67 15.69
CA PRO A 256 -3.39 23.04 16.13
C PRO A 256 -4.04 23.90 15.04
N LYS A 257 -4.83 24.92 15.44
CA LYS A 257 -5.53 25.80 14.48
C LYS A 257 -4.60 26.52 13.51
N ASN A 258 -3.39 26.89 13.92
CA ASN A 258 -2.40 27.51 13.06
C ASN A 258 -1.94 26.55 11.93
N ILE A 259 -1.74 25.29 12.22
CA ILE A 259 -1.40 24.28 11.19
C ILE A 259 -2.55 24.11 10.21
N LEU A 260 -3.79 24.02 10.71
CA LEU A 260 -4.97 23.97 9.85
C LEU A 260 -5.07 25.20 8.95
N SER A 261 -4.89 26.39 9.51
CA SER A 261 -4.91 27.65 8.75
C SER A 261 -3.80 27.70 7.69
N THR A 262 -2.60 27.23 8.03
CA THR A 262 -1.48 27.16 7.07
C THR A 262 -1.77 26.20 5.92
N ALA A 263 -2.33 25.02 6.20
CA ALA A 263 -2.71 24.04 5.18
C ALA A 263 -3.73 24.63 4.19
N VAL A 264 -4.78 25.27 4.70
CA VAL A 264 -5.80 25.95 3.87
C VAL A 264 -5.16 27.07 3.03
N GLN A 265 -4.26 27.88 3.61
CA GLN A 265 -3.60 28.94 2.88
C GLN A 265 -2.73 28.41 1.71
N ILE A 266 -1.98 27.30 1.95
CA ILE A 266 -1.20 26.64 0.89
C ILE A 266 -2.10 26.20 -0.27
N CYS A 267 -3.25 25.58 0.02
CA CYS A 267 -4.18 25.15 -1.02
C CYS A 267 -4.76 26.33 -1.80
N LEU A 268 -5.13 27.41 -1.13
CA LEU A 268 -5.63 28.64 -1.77
C LEU A 268 -4.56 29.28 -2.66
N ASP A 269 -3.33 29.42 -2.17
CA ASP A 269 -2.23 30.00 -2.93
C ASP A 269 -1.82 29.17 -4.15
N SER A 270 -2.07 27.84 -4.08
CA SER A 270 -1.82 26.89 -5.17
C SER A 270 -3.01 26.74 -6.12
N ASN A 271 -4.10 27.48 -5.94
CA ASN A 271 -5.33 27.39 -6.71
C ASN A 271 -5.88 25.94 -6.78
N ILE A 272 -5.84 25.21 -5.67
CA ILE A 272 -6.39 23.86 -5.58
C ILE A 272 -7.89 23.96 -5.33
N ASP A 273 -8.68 23.41 -6.26
CA ASP A 273 -10.13 23.34 -6.12
C ASP A 273 -10.55 22.23 -5.12
N GLY A 274 -11.55 22.55 -4.30
CA GLY A 274 -12.12 21.62 -3.34
C GLY A 274 -11.28 21.46 -2.06
N HIS A 275 -11.75 20.62 -1.13
CA HIS A 275 -11.17 20.47 0.20
C HIS A 275 -10.29 19.22 0.39
N ARG A 276 -10.10 18.45 -0.68
CA ARG A 276 -9.31 17.22 -0.59
C ARG A 276 -7.84 17.50 -0.34
N GLY A 277 -7.30 18.55 -0.97
CA GLY A 277 -5.93 18.99 -0.74
C GLY A 277 -5.68 19.38 0.70
N ASP A 278 -6.59 20.18 1.30
CA ASP A 278 -6.51 20.58 2.71
C ASP A 278 -6.43 19.37 3.63
N ILE A 279 -7.34 18.39 3.43
CA ILE A 279 -7.41 17.17 4.24
C ILE A 279 -6.13 16.34 4.07
N THR A 280 -5.63 16.21 2.86
CA THR A 280 -4.42 15.44 2.56
C THR A 280 -3.19 16.04 3.22
N ILE A 281 -3.03 17.37 3.16
CA ILE A 281 -1.92 18.09 3.85
C ILE A 281 -2.00 17.84 5.35
N ILE A 282 -3.19 17.91 5.95
CA ILE A 282 -3.38 17.65 7.38
C ILE A 282 -3.08 16.19 7.74
N HIS A 283 -3.48 15.24 6.90
CA HIS A 283 -3.15 13.83 7.11
C HIS A 283 -1.64 13.58 7.01
N ALA A 284 -0.96 14.19 6.03
CA ALA A 284 0.48 14.11 5.88
C ALA A 284 1.22 14.75 7.08
N ALA A 285 0.77 15.93 7.53
CA ALA A 285 1.34 16.61 8.69
C ALA A 285 1.21 15.76 9.96
N ARG A 286 0.04 15.12 10.17
CA ARG A 286 -0.21 14.22 11.30
C ARG A 286 0.72 13.00 11.27
N ALA A 287 0.83 12.35 10.12
CA ALA A 287 1.72 11.20 9.94
C ALA A 287 3.20 11.59 10.14
N LEU A 288 3.60 12.75 9.64
CA LEU A 288 4.96 13.26 9.79
C LEU A 288 5.29 13.64 11.26
N ALA A 289 4.34 14.22 11.99
CA ALA A 289 4.48 14.51 13.42
C ALA A 289 4.67 13.22 14.21
N ALA A 290 3.82 12.22 13.98
CA ALA A 290 3.96 10.90 14.59
C ALA A 290 5.31 10.25 14.26
N TRP A 291 5.76 10.32 13.01
CA TRP A 291 7.08 9.84 12.58
C TRP A 291 8.22 10.56 13.28
N ALA A 292 8.04 11.84 13.58
CA ALA A 292 9.01 12.65 14.34
C ALA A 292 8.91 12.47 15.87
N GLY A 293 7.97 11.63 16.36
CA GLY A 293 7.77 11.38 17.79
C GLY A 293 7.11 12.54 18.55
N ARG A 294 6.27 13.31 17.91
CA ARG A 294 5.62 14.51 18.48
C ARG A 294 4.21 14.72 17.94
#